data_bdcf8e573489f4816f87c14a6c465e6f
#
_entry.id   bdcf8e573489f4816f87c14a6c465e6f
#
_cell.length_a   1.000
_cell.length_b   1.000
_cell.length_c   1.000
_cell.angle_alpha   90.00
_cell.angle_beta   90.00
_cell.angle_gamma   90.00
#
_symmetry.space_group_name_H-M   'P 1'
#
loop_
_entity.id
_entity.type
_entity.pdbx_description
1 polymer ?
#
loop_
_entity_poly.entity_id
_entity_poly.type
_entity_poly.pdbx_seq_one_letter_code
_entity_poly.pdbx_strand_id
1 'polypeptide(L)'
;GQIQGTARVVNYAGLVRGETQRIIKLENASLPQDGMIDDVTSFIAGLRFGSKELQLVRLNDVNFQNKMAELSDEFETLKKEIQLVRTVGCYQTDIIQQSEDFFAICDEATGLAAAYSQRRATILSYLENVAAADIVALVALIALELFHALQFAAQNRVLQTKVYKDEATGLPNKNKCE
;
A
#
# COMPACT_ATOMS: atom_id res chain seq x y z
N GLY A 1 -0.33 4.90 -8.24
CA GLY A 1 -1.18 5.32 -7.36
C GLY A 1 -1.04 5.15 -5.83
N GLN A 2 -1.81 4.24 -5.25
CA GLN A 2 -1.98 4.16 -3.76
C GLN A 2 -0.74 3.65 -3.02
N ILE A 3 0.05 2.74 -3.58
CA ILE A 3 1.28 2.22 -2.94
C ILE A 3 2.34 3.32 -2.82
N GLN A 4 2.49 4.17 -3.83
CA GLN A 4 3.40 5.31 -3.79
C GLN A 4 2.96 6.35 -2.76
N GLY A 5 1.65 6.53 -2.57
CA GLY A 5 1.09 7.42 -1.55
C GLY A 5 1.42 6.98 -0.12
N THR A 6 1.31 5.67 0.19
CA THR A 6 1.64 5.15 1.53
C THR A 6 3.14 5.17 1.83
N ALA A 7 3.99 4.86 0.85
CA ALA A 7 5.44 4.97 1.00
C ALA A 7 5.88 6.41 1.30
N ARG A 8 5.21 7.38 0.67
CA ARG A 8 5.47 8.80 0.91
C ARG A 8 5.08 9.23 2.32
N VAL A 9 3.96 8.71 2.85
CA VAL A 9 3.55 8.93 4.25
C VAL A 9 4.61 8.42 5.22
N VAL A 10 5.12 7.20 5.03
CA VAL A 10 6.21 6.64 5.86
C VAL A 10 7.45 7.54 5.81
N ASN A 11 7.84 8.00 4.63
CA ASN A 11 8.98 8.89 4.46
C ASN A 11 8.81 10.22 5.22
N TYR A 12 7.65 10.86 5.09
CA TYR A 12 7.38 12.13 5.80
C TYR A 12 7.27 11.95 7.31
N ALA A 13 6.74 10.82 7.80
CA ALA A 13 6.78 10.50 9.23
C ALA A 13 8.23 10.42 9.76
N GLY A 14 9.14 9.82 8.98
CA GLY A 14 10.57 9.83 9.26
C GLY A 14 11.20 11.22 9.20
N LEU A 15 10.80 12.05 8.22
CA LEU A 15 11.28 13.44 8.10
C LEU A 15 10.87 14.29 9.30
N VAL A 16 9.66 14.14 9.83
CA VAL A 16 9.23 14.84 11.06
C VAL A 16 10.20 14.58 12.19
N ARG A 17 10.60 13.34 12.40
CA ARG A 17 11.59 12.98 13.44
C ARG A 17 12.96 13.59 13.13
N GLY A 18 13.48 13.37 11.93
CA GLY A 18 14.82 13.82 11.55
C GLY A 18 14.98 15.35 11.56
N GLU A 19 14.02 16.07 11.01
CA GLU A 19 14.00 17.53 11.00
C GLU A 19 13.86 18.11 12.42
N THR A 20 13.01 17.52 13.27
CA THR A 20 12.88 17.93 14.67
C THR A 20 14.17 17.70 15.44
N GLN A 21 14.86 16.58 15.23
CA GLN A 21 16.15 16.33 15.83
C GLN A 21 17.19 17.39 15.45
N ARG A 22 17.18 17.80 14.19
CA ARG A 22 18.04 18.88 13.71
C ARG A 22 17.68 20.23 14.32
N ILE A 23 16.37 20.54 14.43
CA ILE A 23 15.89 21.75 15.11
C ILE A 23 16.42 21.80 16.53
N ILE A 24 16.21 20.76 17.33
CA ILE A 24 16.65 20.71 18.73
C ILE A 24 18.17 20.92 18.85
N LYS A 25 18.95 20.28 17.99
CA LYS A 25 20.40 20.43 17.98
C LYS A 25 20.82 21.89 17.72
N LEU A 26 20.20 22.55 16.75
CA LEU A 26 20.57 23.91 16.37
C LEU A 26 20.05 24.94 17.37
N GLU A 27 18.84 24.75 17.90
CA GLU A 27 18.28 25.62 18.94
C GLU A 27 19.12 25.57 20.22
N ASN A 28 19.58 24.37 20.62
CA ASN A 28 20.48 24.23 21.76
C ASN A 28 21.86 24.87 21.53
N ALA A 29 22.25 25.08 20.27
CA ALA A 29 23.41 25.83 19.87
C ALA A 29 23.14 27.34 19.69
N SER A 30 21.98 27.84 20.10
CA SER A 30 21.53 29.23 19.96
C SER A 30 21.37 29.67 18.48
N LEU A 31 21.02 28.75 17.61
CA LEU A 31 20.74 28.98 16.19
C LEU A 31 19.25 28.79 15.91
N PRO A 32 18.41 29.82 15.97
CA PRO A 32 16.96 29.70 15.78
C PRO A 32 16.57 29.13 14.43
N GLN A 33 15.57 28.22 14.43
CA GLN A 33 15.15 27.44 13.25
C GLN A 33 13.65 27.59 12.95
N ASP A 34 13.12 28.82 12.90
CA ASP A 34 11.68 29.05 12.67
C ASP A 34 11.21 28.47 11.34
N GLY A 35 11.98 28.56 10.26
CA GLY A 35 11.64 27.99 8.96
C GLY A 35 11.48 26.46 9.00
N MET A 36 12.39 25.75 9.67
CA MET A 36 12.29 24.30 9.83
C MET A 36 11.12 23.90 10.73
N ILE A 37 10.81 24.70 11.76
CA ILE A 37 9.64 24.48 12.63
C ILE A 37 8.35 24.60 11.81
N ASP A 38 8.26 25.58 10.93
CA ASP A 38 7.12 25.75 10.03
C ASP A 38 7.00 24.59 9.03
N ASP A 39 8.11 24.11 8.48
CA ASP A 39 8.14 22.93 7.61
C ASP A 39 7.61 21.69 8.33
N VAL A 40 8.10 21.39 9.54
CA VAL A 40 7.63 20.25 10.33
C VAL A 40 6.15 20.39 10.69
N THR A 41 5.69 21.59 11.02
CA THR A 41 4.26 21.86 11.25
C THR A 41 3.42 21.50 10.03
N SER A 42 3.89 21.87 8.84
CA SER A 42 3.23 21.52 7.55
C SER A 42 3.24 20.03 7.27
N PHE A 43 4.34 19.33 7.58
CA PHE A 43 4.44 17.87 7.43
C PHE A 43 3.45 17.14 8.35
N ILE A 44 3.36 17.55 9.61
CA ILE A 44 2.41 16.99 10.57
C ILE A 44 0.97 17.20 10.11
N ALA A 45 0.62 18.39 9.66
CA ALA A 45 -0.70 18.69 9.11
C ALA A 45 -1.01 17.83 7.88
N GLY A 46 -0.05 17.68 6.96
CA GLY A 46 -0.17 16.82 5.78
C GLY A 46 -0.37 15.34 6.12
N LEU A 47 0.32 14.82 7.13
CA LEU A 47 0.16 13.44 7.61
C LEU A 47 -1.21 13.19 8.26
N ARG A 48 -1.77 14.20 8.95
CA ARG A 48 -3.09 14.11 9.58
C ARG A 48 -4.25 14.23 8.61
N PHE A 49 -4.17 15.17 7.69
CA PHE A 49 -5.30 15.61 6.88
C PHE A 49 -5.14 15.37 5.38
N GLY A 50 -3.93 14.98 4.95
CA GLY A 50 -3.52 14.96 3.55
C GLY A 50 -2.99 16.33 3.10
N SER A 51 -2.21 16.35 2.04
CA SER A 51 -1.69 17.57 1.42
C SER A 51 -1.46 17.35 -0.06
N LYS A 52 -2.06 18.19 -0.90
CA LYS A 52 -1.82 18.16 -2.35
C LYS A 52 -0.41 18.66 -2.69
N GLU A 53 0.04 19.67 -1.97
CA GLU A 53 1.37 20.28 -2.17
C GLU A 53 2.48 19.27 -1.87
N LEU A 54 2.38 18.56 -0.73
CA LEU A 54 3.32 17.52 -0.31
C LEU A 54 3.03 16.18 -0.97
N GLN A 55 1.95 16.06 -1.75
CA GLN A 55 1.46 14.81 -2.34
C GLN A 55 1.24 13.71 -1.28
N LEU A 56 0.76 14.12 -0.10
CA LEU A 56 0.44 13.22 1.00
C LEU A 56 -1.03 12.83 0.97
N VAL A 57 -1.28 11.54 1.08
CA VAL A 57 -2.61 10.98 1.28
C VAL A 57 -2.87 10.79 2.77
N ARG A 58 -4.09 11.08 3.22
CA ARG A 58 -4.50 10.76 4.57
C ARG A 58 -4.67 9.25 4.68
N LEU A 59 -3.93 8.61 5.59
CA LEU A 59 -4.12 7.18 5.88
C LEU A 59 -5.43 6.98 6.66
N ASN A 60 -6.23 6.04 6.19
CA ASN A 60 -7.48 5.65 6.86
C ASN A 60 -7.21 4.51 7.85
N ASP A 61 -6.37 4.79 8.85
CA ASP A 61 -6.02 3.89 9.95
C ASP A 61 -6.18 4.65 11.26
N VAL A 62 -7.07 4.16 12.12
CA VAL A 62 -7.42 4.85 13.37
C VAL A 62 -6.23 4.95 14.31
N ASN A 63 -5.41 3.90 14.42
CA ASN A 63 -4.26 3.89 15.30
C ASN A 63 -3.20 4.90 14.85
N PHE A 64 -2.94 4.97 13.55
CA PHE A 64 -2.03 5.98 12.99
C PHE A 64 -2.57 7.39 13.22
N GLN A 65 -3.85 7.65 12.97
CA GLN A 65 -4.42 8.98 13.15
C GLN A 65 -4.44 9.43 14.61
N ASN A 66 -4.72 8.52 15.54
CA ASN A 66 -4.64 8.81 16.97
C ASN A 66 -3.20 9.14 17.39
N LYS A 67 -2.22 8.38 16.89
CA LYS A 67 -0.81 8.66 17.17
C LYS A 67 -0.36 9.98 16.56
N MET A 68 -0.82 10.32 15.36
CA MET A 68 -0.53 11.61 14.75
C MET A 68 -1.17 12.79 15.48
N ALA A 69 -2.34 12.61 16.08
CA ALA A 69 -2.95 13.63 16.96
C ALA A 69 -2.08 13.86 18.20
N GLU A 70 -1.65 12.78 18.88
CA GLU A 70 -0.71 12.83 20.02
C GLU A 70 0.60 13.52 19.63
N LEU A 71 1.18 13.13 18.50
CA LEU A 71 2.41 13.73 17.95
C LEU A 71 2.24 15.24 17.68
N SER A 72 1.12 15.64 17.13
CA SER A 72 0.81 17.04 16.88
C SER A 72 0.74 17.85 18.18
N ASP A 73 0.08 17.32 19.21
CA ASP A 73 -0.04 17.98 20.52
C ASP A 73 1.33 18.07 21.21
N GLU A 74 2.12 17.02 21.16
CA GLU A 74 3.47 17.00 21.72
C GLU A 74 4.40 17.97 20.98
N PHE A 75 4.26 18.12 19.67
CA PHE A 75 5.02 19.10 18.89
C PHE A 75 4.69 20.54 19.30
N GLU A 76 3.42 20.85 19.59
CA GLU A 76 3.03 22.16 20.13
C GLU A 76 3.68 22.42 21.50
N THR A 77 3.74 21.40 22.37
CA THR A 77 4.45 21.49 23.65
C THR A 77 5.94 21.72 23.45
N LEU A 78 6.55 20.97 22.50
CA LEU A 78 7.96 21.11 22.17
C LEU A 78 8.31 22.50 21.62
N LYS A 79 7.44 23.09 20.80
CA LYS A 79 7.61 24.47 20.30
C LYS A 79 7.65 25.50 21.45
N LYS A 80 6.83 25.32 22.46
CA LYS A 80 6.84 26.18 23.64
C LYS A 80 8.14 26.04 24.41
N GLU A 81 8.63 24.84 24.57
CA GLU A 81 9.90 24.57 25.24
C GLU A 81 11.10 25.15 24.45
N ILE A 82 11.06 25.11 23.11
CA ILE A 82 12.06 25.76 22.23
C ILE A 82 12.08 27.26 22.49
N GLN A 83 10.92 27.92 22.63
CA GLN A 83 10.87 29.33 22.95
C GLN A 83 11.50 29.62 24.33
N LEU A 84 11.29 28.73 25.29
CA LEU A 84 11.91 28.85 26.61
C LEU A 84 13.43 28.68 26.54
N VAL A 85 13.92 27.72 25.74
CA VAL A 85 15.37 27.54 25.47
C VAL A 85 16.00 28.84 24.94
N ARG A 86 15.33 29.54 24.05
CA ARG A 86 15.80 30.83 23.51
C ARG A 86 15.91 31.94 24.57
N THR A 87 15.13 31.82 25.65
CA THR A 87 15.08 32.81 26.72
C THR A 87 16.04 32.50 27.87
N VAL A 88 16.05 31.25 28.34
CA VAL A 88 16.80 30.87 29.56
C VAL A 88 17.97 29.90 29.31
N GLY A 89 18.10 29.40 28.08
CA GLY A 89 19.09 28.38 27.70
C GLY A 89 18.62 26.94 27.94
N CYS A 90 19.22 26.01 27.25
CA CYS A 90 18.79 24.58 27.25
C CYS A 90 18.95 23.91 28.64
N TYR A 91 19.94 24.29 29.45
CA TYR A 91 20.20 23.69 30.76
C TYR A 91 19.15 24.00 31.82
N GLN A 92 18.29 25.01 31.58
CA GLN A 92 17.22 25.41 32.50
C GLN A 92 15.84 24.96 32.01
N THR A 93 15.79 24.07 31.03
CA THR A 93 14.58 23.59 30.39
C THR A 93 14.56 22.08 30.37
N ASP A 94 13.38 21.50 30.13
CA ASP A 94 13.18 20.06 29.92
C ASP A 94 13.33 19.64 28.45
N ILE A 95 13.97 20.47 27.61
CA ILE A 95 14.02 20.27 26.15
C ILE A 95 14.56 18.91 25.75
N ILE A 96 15.57 18.39 26.48
CA ILE A 96 16.14 17.08 26.19
C ILE A 96 15.11 15.97 26.41
N GLN A 97 14.48 15.92 27.60
CA GLN A 97 13.49 14.90 27.91
C GLN A 97 12.25 15.01 27.01
N GLN A 98 11.75 16.21 26.79
CA GLN A 98 10.61 16.42 25.90
C GLN A 98 10.91 16.04 24.44
N SER A 99 12.13 16.29 23.96
CA SER A 99 12.52 15.86 22.63
C SER A 99 12.61 14.34 22.50
N GLU A 100 13.12 13.63 23.51
CA GLU A 100 13.17 12.17 23.53
C GLU A 100 11.74 11.57 23.56
N ASP A 101 10.84 12.12 24.35
CA ASP A 101 9.43 11.72 24.39
C ASP A 101 8.77 11.93 23.01
N PHE A 102 9.03 13.05 22.37
CA PHE A 102 8.56 13.34 21.01
C PHE A 102 9.13 12.35 19.98
N PHE A 103 10.40 12.02 20.03
CA PHE A 103 11.02 11.06 19.11
C PHE A 103 10.44 9.65 19.28
N ALA A 104 10.12 9.24 20.51
CA ALA A 104 9.42 7.97 20.75
C ALA A 104 8.04 7.93 20.06
N ILE A 105 7.27 9.00 20.14
CA ILE A 105 5.98 9.13 19.44
C ILE A 105 6.18 9.10 17.93
N CYS A 106 7.20 9.77 17.39
CA CYS A 106 7.54 9.72 15.97
C CYS A 106 7.87 8.31 15.50
N ASP A 107 8.64 7.55 16.27
CA ASP A 107 9.01 6.18 15.96
C ASP A 107 7.79 5.26 15.94
N GLU A 108 6.86 5.42 16.89
CA GLU A 108 5.59 4.70 16.90
C GLU A 108 4.72 5.05 15.70
N ALA A 109 4.58 6.33 15.37
CA ALA A 109 3.81 6.79 14.20
C ALA A 109 4.39 6.24 12.89
N THR A 110 5.70 6.27 12.73
CA THR A 110 6.41 5.73 11.56
C THR A 110 6.19 4.22 11.46
N GLY A 111 6.27 3.49 12.58
CA GLY A 111 5.99 2.06 12.64
C GLY A 111 4.56 1.71 12.23
N LEU A 112 3.57 2.47 12.69
CA LEU A 112 2.17 2.29 12.32
C LEU A 112 1.93 2.56 10.82
N ALA A 113 2.55 3.60 10.26
CA ALA A 113 2.48 3.90 8.84
C ALA A 113 3.10 2.78 7.99
N ALA A 114 4.28 2.27 8.39
CA ALA A 114 4.96 1.17 7.73
C ALA A 114 4.13 -0.12 7.79
N ALA A 115 3.56 -0.46 8.94
CA ALA A 115 2.69 -1.63 9.11
C ALA A 115 1.42 -1.54 8.24
N TYR A 116 0.81 -0.35 8.14
CA TYR A 116 -0.31 -0.10 7.24
C TYR A 116 0.07 -0.31 5.77
N SER A 117 1.20 0.25 5.35
CA SER A 117 1.72 0.09 3.98
C SER A 117 1.96 -1.37 3.65
N GLN A 118 2.57 -2.14 4.56
CA GLN A 118 2.86 -3.55 4.36
C GLN A 118 1.60 -4.41 4.30
N ARG A 119 0.62 -4.17 5.17
CA ARG A 119 -0.69 -4.86 5.09
C ARG A 119 -1.38 -4.63 3.74
N ARG A 120 -1.36 -3.40 3.25
CA ARG A 120 -1.92 -3.07 1.93
C ARG A 120 -1.21 -3.80 0.80
N ALA A 121 0.12 -3.85 0.81
CA ALA A 121 0.91 -4.57 -0.18
C ALA A 121 0.62 -6.08 -0.17
N THR A 122 0.49 -6.68 1.01
CA THR A 122 0.17 -8.11 1.17
C THR A 122 -1.22 -8.43 0.63
N ILE A 123 -2.24 -7.61 0.94
CA ILE A 123 -3.61 -7.79 0.43
C ILE A 123 -3.63 -7.69 -1.10
N LEU A 124 -2.92 -6.72 -1.67
CA LEU A 124 -2.86 -6.56 -3.12
C LEU A 124 -2.21 -7.76 -3.80
N SER A 125 -1.09 -8.24 -3.28
CA SER A 125 -0.41 -9.45 -3.78
C SER A 125 -1.31 -10.69 -3.69
N TYR A 126 -2.07 -10.83 -2.61
CA TYR A 126 -3.04 -11.91 -2.47
C TYR A 126 -4.14 -11.84 -3.54
N LEU A 127 -4.71 -10.65 -3.76
CA LEU A 127 -5.73 -10.44 -4.80
C LEU A 127 -5.21 -10.71 -6.22
N GLU A 128 -3.97 -10.30 -6.51
CA GLU A 128 -3.31 -10.60 -7.78
C GLU A 128 -3.14 -12.11 -7.99
N ASN A 129 -2.72 -12.84 -6.97
CA ASN A 129 -2.56 -14.30 -7.04
C ASN A 129 -3.91 -15.03 -7.23
N VAL A 130 -4.97 -14.59 -6.55
CA VAL A 130 -6.31 -15.14 -6.72
C VAL A 130 -6.82 -14.88 -8.15
N ALA A 131 -6.68 -13.66 -8.66
CA ALA A 131 -7.07 -13.34 -10.03
C ALA A 131 -6.31 -14.17 -11.06
N ALA A 132 -5.02 -14.37 -10.88
CA ALA A 132 -4.21 -15.23 -11.74
C ALA A 132 -4.68 -16.70 -11.71
N ALA A 133 -5.01 -17.23 -10.55
CA ALA A 133 -5.56 -18.58 -10.40
C ALA A 133 -6.92 -18.74 -11.11
N ASP A 134 -7.80 -17.73 -10.99
CA ASP A 134 -9.09 -17.72 -11.67
C ASP A 134 -8.93 -17.73 -13.19
N ILE A 135 -7.99 -16.96 -13.73
CA ILE A 135 -7.70 -16.95 -15.18
C ILE A 135 -7.21 -18.33 -15.65
N VAL A 136 -6.31 -18.96 -14.89
CA VAL A 136 -5.79 -20.30 -15.23
C VAL A 136 -6.92 -21.34 -15.20
N ALA A 137 -7.80 -21.30 -14.20
CA ALA A 137 -8.94 -22.18 -14.10
C ALA A 137 -9.91 -22.01 -15.29
N LEU A 138 -10.18 -20.77 -15.69
CA LEU A 138 -11.04 -20.47 -16.84
C LEU A 138 -10.44 -21.01 -18.14
N VAL A 139 -9.15 -20.80 -18.36
CA VAL A 139 -8.45 -21.32 -19.55
C VAL A 139 -8.49 -22.86 -19.58
N ALA A 140 -8.32 -23.53 -18.44
CA ALA A 140 -8.40 -24.97 -18.32
C ALA A 140 -9.81 -25.50 -18.66
N LEU A 141 -10.86 -24.83 -18.19
CA LEU A 141 -12.25 -25.17 -18.52
C LEU A 141 -12.52 -25.04 -20.03
N ILE A 142 -12.09 -23.94 -20.65
CA ILE A 142 -12.24 -23.74 -22.10
C ILE A 142 -11.51 -24.84 -22.87
N ALA A 143 -10.30 -25.20 -22.47
CA ALA A 143 -9.55 -26.26 -23.11
C ALA A 143 -10.23 -27.64 -22.98
N LEU A 144 -10.82 -27.96 -21.83
CA LEU A 144 -11.59 -29.18 -21.62
C LEU A 144 -12.85 -29.21 -22.49
N GLU A 145 -13.59 -28.12 -22.57
CA GLU A 145 -14.76 -27.98 -23.42
C GLU A 145 -14.41 -28.20 -24.90
N LEU A 146 -13.33 -27.56 -25.35
CA LEU A 146 -12.87 -27.70 -26.73
C LEU A 146 -12.43 -29.16 -27.03
N PHE A 147 -11.73 -29.80 -26.08
CA PHE A 147 -11.33 -31.19 -26.20
C PHE A 147 -12.55 -32.14 -26.33
N HIS A 148 -13.57 -31.95 -25.48
CA HIS A 148 -14.81 -32.72 -25.56
C HIS A 148 -15.54 -32.50 -26.89
N ALA A 149 -15.60 -31.25 -27.36
CA ALA A 149 -16.23 -30.94 -28.66
C ALA A 149 -15.53 -31.64 -29.85
N LEU A 150 -14.19 -31.65 -29.81
CA LEU A 150 -13.38 -32.34 -30.85
C LEU A 150 -13.58 -33.85 -30.79
N GLN A 151 -13.61 -34.47 -29.61
CA GLN A 151 -13.91 -35.90 -29.47
C GLN A 151 -15.29 -36.26 -30.01
N PHE A 152 -16.33 -35.46 -29.69
CA PHE A 152 -17.66 -35.66 -30.15
C PHE A 152 -17.77 -35.54 -31.70
N ALA A 153 -17.09 -34.53 -32.26
CA ALA A 153 -17.01 -34.36 -33.72
C ALA A 153 -16.31 -35.56 -34.41
N ALA A 154 -15.25 -36.08 -33.82
CA ALA A 154 -14.54 -37.26 -34.36
C ALA A 154 -15.41 -38.51 -34.30
N GLN A 155 -16.13 -38.77 -33.21
CA GLN A 155 -17.06 -39.89 -33.07
C GLN A 155 -18.20 -39.82 -34.09
N ASN A 156 -18.80 -38.66 -34.32
CA ASN A 156 -19.84 -38.44 -35.28
C ASN A 156 -19.36 -38.75 -36.72
N ARG A 157 -18.12 -38.36 -37.08
CA ARG A 157 -17.56 -38.69 -38.40
C ARG A 157 -17.39 -40.20 -38.59
N VAL A 158 -16.95 -40.93 -37.59
CA VAL A 158 -16.83 -42.40 -37.63
C VAL A 158 -18.18 -43.07 -37.77
N LEU A 159 -19.20 -42.61 -37.02
CA LEU A 159 -20.56 -43.12 -37.12
C LEU A 159 -21.18 -42.87 -38.49
N GLN A 160 -21.02 -41.69 -39.05
CA GLN A 160 -21.51 -41.38 -40.43
C GLN A 160 -20.82 -42.29 -41.46
N THR A 161 -19.53 -42.56 -41.32
CA THR A 161 -18.81 -43.45 -42.26
C THR A 161 -19.32 -44.87 -42.15
N LYS A 162 -19.67 -45.38 -40.94
CA LYS A 162 -20.24 -46.72 -40.75
C LYS A 162 -21.68 -46.85 -41.26
N VAL A 163 -22.48 -45.79 -41.12
CA VAL A 163 -23.90 -45.81 -41.57
C VAL A 163 -24.02 -45.73 -43.10
N TYR A 164 -23.06 -45.09 -43.78
CA TYR A 164 -23.14 -44.89 -45.28
C TYR A 164 -22.28 -45.87 -46.07
N LYS A 165 -21.45 -46.73 -45.42
CA LYS A 165 -20.72 -47.80 -46.12
C LYS A 165 -21.07 -49.15 -45.55
N ASP A 166 -21.35 -50.12 -46.39
CA ASP A 166 -21.52 -51.54 -46.04
C ASP A 166 -20.14 -52.10 -45.61
N GLU A 167 -20.04 -52.63 -44.40
CA GLU A 167 -18.81 -53.22 -43.85
C GLU A 167 -18.28 -54.39 -44.65
N ALA A 168 -19.14 -55.14 -45.38
CA ALA A 168 -18.76 -56.32 -46.14
C ALA A 168 -18.27 -56.03 -47.54
N THR A 169 -18.76 -54.93 -48.18
CA THR A 169 -18.47 -54.66 -49.60
C THR A 169 -17.79 -53.34 -49.85
N GLY A 170 -17.67 -52.43 -48.84
CA GLY A 170 -17.10 -51.12 -49.00
C GLY A 170 -17.93 -50.15 -49.86
N LEU A 171 -19.08 -50.58 -50.35
CA LEU A 171 -19.98 -49.81 -51.22
C LEU A 171 -20.94 -48.90 -50.40
N PRO A 172 -21.47 -47.84 -51.00
CA PRO A 172 -22.47 -47.00 -50.34
C PRO A 172 -23.70 -47.76 -49.95
N ASN A 173 -24.12 -47.69 -48.66
CA ASN A 173 -25.33 -48.38 -48.17
C ASN A 173 -26.60 -47.72 -48.73
N LYS A 174 -27.72 -48.46 -48.72
CA LYS A 174 -29.02 -48.10 -49.23
C LYS A 174 -29.54 -46.73 -48.77
N ASN A 175 -29.14 -46.28 -47.60
CA ASN A 175 -29.50 -44.96 -47.03
C ASN A 175 -28.85 -43.74 -47.71
N LYS A 176 -27.98 -43.95 -48.73
CA LYS A 176 -27.39 -42.85 -49.52
C LYS A 176 -28.06 -42.61 -50.85
N CYS A 177 -29.09 -43.43 -51.19
CA CYS A 177 -29.76 -43.39 -52.47
C CYS A 177 -31.18 -42.77 -52.43
N GLU A 178 -31.60 -42.12 -51.33
CA GLU A 178 -32.80 -41.31 -51.25
C GLU A 178 -32.51 -39.82 -51.29
#